data_e052a0e167b5ce41bd4bfe506a39fa54
#
_entry.id   e052a0e167b5ce41bd4bfe506a39fa54
#
_cell.length_a   1.000
_cell.length_b   1.000
_cell.length_c   1.000
_cell.angle_alpha   90.00
_cell.angle_beta   90.00
_cell.angle_gamma   90.00
#
_symmetry.space_group_name_H-M   'P 1'
#
loop_
_entity.id
_entity.type
_entity.pdbx_description
1 polymer ?
#
loop_
_entity_poly.entity_id
_entity_poly.type
_entity_poly.pdbx_seq_one_letter_code
_entity_poly.pdbx_strand_id
1 'polypeptide(L)'
;MSKLHFTFNDKPVEFSAGQSLAAALTEAGIIAFRQTPKGEERGLFCGMGVCQDCLLTVDGVPNTRACMTRAADGQNVKQQVAFPVLEKAPIAPVAPTACKLEPDVAIIGGGAGGLSAAIAARASGASVVVLDERKVGGGQYYKQAAGHSPLDDQQHEGAELLFLAKESGAEIIGSVEIWGAFDGPLFLAECNGAAYIIRPKTAIIATGAYERPVMVPGWTLPGVMTTGAAQTLWRSYRTLPGKRVAVCGSGPLNAQLALELAKGHAEVTILAESAPPHWCAPITALKAAMADPGLVAKGLYMLCDLKRRGVALHYRTKLQSVERRGDQLCARFRSEAGRITETDIDVLCMNAGFEPQNEILRLLGADMSFDASAGHLRCQRTHDMETSVPNIFAVGDCTGLGGAPAASIEGTIAGAAAAA
;
A
#
# COMPACT_ATOMS: atom_id res chain seq x y z
N MET A 1 -28.68 14.13 5.51
CA MET A 1 -28.15 12.78 5.78
C MET A 1 -27.68 12.76 7.23
N SER A 2 -28.11 11.76 8.03
CA SER A 2 -27.59 11.59 9.40
C SER A 2 -26.07 11.36 9.31
N LYS A 3 -25.30 12.10 10.11
CA LYS A 3 -23.84 11.92 10.19
C LYS A 3 -23.57 10.57 10.86
N LEU A 4 -22.76 9.74 10.22
CA LEU A 4 -22.30 8.47 10.78
C LEU A 4 -21.26 8.76 11.88
N HIS A 5 -21.28 7.99 12.95
CA HIS A 5 -20.33 8.17 14.05
C HIS A 5 -20.01 6.83 14.74
N PHE A 6 -18.79 6.73 15.25
CA PHE A 6 -18.37 5.69 16.19
C PHE A 6 -17.77 6.35 17.43
N THR A 7 -17.52 5.61 18.49
CA THR A 7 -16.83 6.15 19.67
C THR A 7 -15.34 5.76 19.63
N PHE A 8 -14.46 6.71 19.98
CA PHE A 8 -13.05 6.44 20.25
C PHE A 8 -12.71 6.87 21.69
N ASN A 9 -12.34 5.91 22.53
CA ASN A 9 -12.17 6.12 23.98
C ASN A 9 -13.37 6.86 24.58
N ASP A 10 -14.56 6.35 24.27
CA ASP A 10 -15.87 6.87 24.73
C ASP A 10 -16.23 8.29 24.21
N LYS A 11 -15.45 8.86 23.29
CA LYS A 11 -15.75 10.14 22.61
C LYS A 11 -16.28 9.90 21.21
N PRO A 12 -17.32 10.61 20.75
CA PRO A 12 -17.86 10.44 19.41
C PRO A 12 -16.88 10.95 18.35
N VAL A 13 -16.73 10.19 17.28
CA VAL A 13 -15.96 10.54 16.08
C VAL A 13 -16.86 10.42 14.87
N GLU A 14 -17.05 11.53 14.15
CA GLU A 14 -17.81 11.55 12.89
C GLU A 14 -16.96 10.97 11.76
N PHE A 15 -17.60 10.29 10.80
CA PHE A 15 -16.91 9.75 9.63
C PHE A 15 -17.80 9.75 8.39
N SER A 16 -17.15 9.71 7.22
CA SER A 16 -17.80 9.58 5.93
C SER A 16 -17.94 8.12 5.51
N ALA A 17 -19.05 7.76 4.89
CA ALA A 17 -19.28 6.40 4.40
C ALA A 17 -18.11 5.89 3.55
N GLY A 18 -17.65 4.69 3.84
CA GLY A 18 -16.52 4.05 3.15
C GLY A 18 -15.14 4.39 3.68
N GLN A 19 -14.97 5.31 4.62
CA GLN A 19 -13.67 5.54 5.27
C GLN A 19 -13.20 4.33 6.08
N SER A 20 -11.89 4.15 6.19
CA SER A 20 -11.29 3.26 7.19
C SER A 20 -11.28 3.94 8.57
N LEU A 21 -11.18 3.16 9.64
CA LEU A 21 -10.99 3.70 10.99
C LEU A 21 -9.77 4.63 11.06
N ALA A 22 -8.67 4.25 10.38
CA ALA A 22 -7.48 5.10 10.35
C ALA A 22 -7.75 6.46 9.66
N ALA A 23 -8.51 6.49 8.57
CA ALA A 23 -8.85 7.74 7.89
C ALA A 23 -9.74 8.63 8.75
N ALA A 24 -10.79 8.06 9.36
CA ALA A 24 -11.72 8.80 10.21
C ALA A 24 -11.02 9.37 11.46
N LEU A 25 -10.16 8.57 12.12
CA LEU A 25 -9.37 9.04 13.25
C LEU A 25 -8.37 10.13 12.87
N THR A 26 -7.68 9.97 11.73
CA THR A 26 -6.76 11.01 11.21
C THR A 26 -7.50 12.32 10.94
N GLU A 27 -8.68 12.27 10.33
CA GLU A 27 -9.51 13.44 10.06
C GLU A 27 -9.97 14.13 11.34
N ALA A 28 -10.22 13.36 12.40
CA ALA A 28 -10.51 13.87 13.75
C ALA A 28 -9.27 14.36 14.51
N GLY A 29 -8.08 14.34 13.92
CA GLY A 29 -6.82 14.76 14.57
C GLY A 29 -6.25 13.73 15.56
N ILE A 30 -6.75 12.51 15.55
CA ILE A 30 -6.28 11.42 16.42
C ILE A 30 -5.19 10.66 15.69
N ILE A 31 -3.96 10.71 16.18
CA ILE A 31 -2.77 10.12 15.55
C ILE A 31 -2.18 8.94 16.33
N ALA A 32 -2.51 8.79 17.62
CA ALA A 32 -2.03 7.72 18.49
C ALA A 32 -3.10 6.62 18.61
N PHE A 33 -2.78 5.40 18.15
CA PHE A 33 -3.72 4.28 18.04
C PHE A 33 -3.44 3.17 19.06
N ARG A 34 -2.18 2.95 19.42
CA ARG A 34 -1.77 1.95 20.41
C ARG A 34 -0.57 2.38 21.23
N GLN A 35 -0.31 1.65 22.30
CA GLN A 35 0.90 1.76 23.10
C GLN A 35 1.78 0.52 22.95
N THR A 36 3.09 0.71 22.95
CA THR A 36 4.06 -0.37 23.06
C THR A 36 4.27 -0.80 24.51
N PRO A 37 4.90 -1.97 24.79
CA PRO A 37 5.26 -2.40 26.13
C PRO A 37 6.14 -1.38 26.91
N LYS A 38 6.81 -0.49 26.21
CA LYS A 38 7.61 0.59 26.82
C LYS A 38 6.82 1.89 27.04
N GLY A 39 5.51 1.88 26.78
CA GLY A 39 4.64 3.06 26.92
C GLY A 39 4.72 4.05 25.75
N GLU A 40 5.48 3.73 24.69
CA GLU A 40 5.57 4.59 23.52
C GLU A 40 4.30 4.46 22.66
N GLU A 41 3.85 5.56 22.13
CA GLU A 41 2.70 5.58 21.22
C GLU A 41 3.08 5.19 19.79
N ARG A 42 2.14 4.56 19.08
CA ARG A 42 2.20 4.22 17.65
C ARG A 42 0.90 4.63 16.97
N GLY A 43 0.97 4.92 15.68
CA GLY A 43 -0.18 5.35 14.89
C GLY A 43 -0.21 4.70 13.51
N LEU A 44 -0.84 5.38 12.55
CA LEU A 44 -0.83 4.95 11.16
C LEU A 44 0.57 5.10 10.57
N PHE A 45 1.15 4.00 10.06
CA PHE A 45 2.46 4.01 9.43
C PHE A 45 2.40 3.58 7.96
N CYS A 46 2.16 2.29 7.63
CA CYS A 46 2.23 1.80 6.24
C CYS A 46 0.94 1.99 5.43
N GLY A 47 -0.23 2.05 6.06
CA GLY A 47 -1.53 2.18 5.38
C GLY A 47 -1.91 1.00 4.48
N MET A 48 -1.23 -0.15 4.62
CA MET A 48 -1.39 -1.33 3.77
C MET A 48 -1.49 -2.66 4.57
N GLY A 49 -1.72 -2.59 5.88
CA GLY A 49 -1.98 -3.75 6.71
C GLY A 49 -0.75 -4.51 7.22
N VAL A 50 0.46 -4.19 6.77
CA VAL A 50 1.66 -5.02 6.97
C VAL A 50 2.40 -4.74 8.28
N CYS A 51 2.59 -3.46 8.64
CA CYS A 51 3.43 -3.06 9.78
C CYS A 51 2.79 -3.30 11.14
N GLN A 52 1.47 -3.41 11.21
CA GLN A 52 0.69 -3.59 12.43
C GLN A 52 0.89 -2.48 13.49
N ASP A 53 1.26 -1.27 13.06
CA ASP A 53 1.39 -0.13 13.97
C ASP A 53 0.05 0.53 14.29
N CYS A 54 -0.92 0.44 13.38
CA CYS A 54 -2.24 1.03 13.53
C CYS A 54 -3.27 0.14 14.24
N LEU A 55 -2.82 -0.71 15.19
CA LEU A 55 -3.73 -1.61 15.90
C LEU A 55 -4.62 -0.86 16.89
N LEU A 56 -5.88 -1.27 16.91
CA LEU A 56 -6.94 -0.78 17.79
C LEU A 56 -7.66 -1.96 18.45
N THR A 57 -8.42 -1.66 19.49
CA THR A 57 -9.46 -2.57 19.99
C THR A 57 -10.81 -2.08 19.47
N VAL A 58 -11.51 -2.90 18.69
CA VAL A 58 -12.79 -2.57 18.06
C VAL A 58 -13.85 -3.55 18.58
N ASP A 59 -14.92 -3.04 19.18
CA ASP A 59 -16.01 -3.84 19.76
C ASP A 59 -15.49 -4.97 20.68
N GLY A 60 -14.44 -4.67 21.46
CA GLY A 60 -13.78 -5.62 22.36
C GLY A 60 -12.73 -6.52 21.71
N VAL A 61 -12.62 -6.54 20.38
CA VAL A 61 -11.63 -7.34 19.65
C VAL A 61 -10.32 -6.56 19.50
N PRO A 62 -9.23 -6.98 20.16
CA PRO A 62 -7.92 -6.34 20.02
C PRO A 62 -7.23 -6.72 18.71
N ASN A 63 -6.12 -6.04 18.41
CA ASN A 63 -5.27 -6.26 17.22
C ASN A 63 -5.98 -6.00 15.89
N THR A 64 -7.02 -5.18 15.89
CA THR A 64 -7.72 -4.78 14.68
C THR A 64 -6.92 -3.70 13.95
N ARG A 65 -6.55 -3.95 12.69
CA ARG A 65 -5.76 -3.03 11.85
C ARG A 65 -6.64 -1.88 11.35
N ALA A 66 -6.49 -0.68 11.93
CA ALA A 66 -7.30 0.49 11.59
C ALA A 66 -7.25 0.88 10.11
N CYS A 67 -6.11 0.68 9.43
CA CYS A 67 -5.96 1.01 8.01
C CYS A 67 -6.74 0.07 7.09
N MET A 68 -7.04 -1.16 7.52
CA MET A 68 -7.76 -2.17 6.75
C MET A 68 -9.24 -2.27 7.13
N THR A 69 -9.60 -1.80 8.32
CA THR A 69 -10.96 -1.91 8.86
C THR A 69 -11.81 -0.71 8.48
N ARG A 70 -12.99 -0.95 7.93
CA ARG A 70 -13.97 0.12 7.62
C ARG A 70 -14.62 0.63 8.89
N ALA A 71 -14.78 1.96 8.97
CA ALA A 71 -15.59 2.57 10.00
C ALA A 71 -17.06 2.21 9.78
N ALA A 72 -17.76 1.82 10.85
CA ALA A 72 -19.18 1.52 10.84
C ALA A 72 -19.88 2.30 11.96
N ASP A 73 -21.15 2.65 11.72
CA ASP A 73 -21.95 3.40 12.69
C ASP A 73 -22.15 2.62 13.97
N GLY A 74 -21.96 3.31 15.10
CA GLY A 74 -22.13 2.72 16.45
C GLY A 74 -20.98 1.84 16.94
N GLN A 75 -19.87 1.65 16.20
CA GLN A 75 -18.71 0.90 16.68
C GLN A 75 -18.12 1.52 17.96
N ASN A 76 -17.62 0.67 18.84
CA ASN A 76 -16.84 1.07 20.01
C ASN A 76 -15.35 0.82 19.75
N VAL A 77 -14.61 1.88 19.50
CA VAL A 77 -13.19 1.82 19.19
C VAL A 77 -12.39 2.37 20.37
N LYS A 78 -11.34 1.65 20.76
CA LYS A 78 -10.45 2.07 21.85
C LYS A 78 -9.01 2.01 21.40
N GLN A 79 -8.21 2.95 21.91
CA GLN A 79 -6.76 2.87 21.82
C GLN A 79 -6.29 1.55 22.42
N GLN A 80 -5.49 0.79 21.69
CA GLN A 80 -5.03 -0.49 22.18
C GLN A 80 -3.91 -0.33 23.20
N VAL A 81 -4.10 -0.94 24.36
CA VAL A 81 -3.07 -1.03 25.40
C VAL A 81 -1.95 -1.98 24.98
N ALA A 82 -0.78 -1.84 25.59
CA ALA A 82 0.40 -2.64 25.27
C ALA A 82 0.19 -4.17 25.40
N PHE A 83 -0.60 -4.57 26.38
CA PHE A 83 -0.92 -5.96 26.65
C PHE A 83 -2.44 -6.13 26.73
N PRO A 84 -3.13 -6.25 25.58
CA PRO A 84 -4.56 -6.44 25.58
C PRO A 84 -4.91 -7.80 26.21
N VAL A 85 -5.94 -7.81 27.01
CA VAL A 85 -6.48 -9.06 27.54
C VAL A 85 -7.22 -9.74 26.39
N LEU A 86 -6.75 -10.91 26.00
CA LEU A 86 -7.47 -11.78 25.08
C LEU A 86 -8.51 -12.53 25.91
N GLU A 87 -9.78 -12.21 25.70
CA GLU A 87 -10.84 -13.05 26.26
C GLU A 87 -10.66 -14.47 25.72
N LYS A 88 -10.77 -15.45 26.61
CA LYS A 88 -10.79 -16.84 26.17
C LYS A 88 -12.01 -16.98 25.26
N ALA A 89 -11.77 -17.08 23.97
CA ALA A 89 -12.84 -17.42 23.05
C ALA A 89 -13.49 -18.71 23.60
N PRO A 90 -14.81 -18.74 23.72
CA PRO A 90 -15.50 -20.00 24.04
C PRO A 90 -14.97 -21.03 23.05
N ILE A 91 -14.52 -22.18 23.51
CA ILE A 91 -14.07 -23.27 22.65
C ILE A 91 -15.25 -23.54 21.74
N ALA A 92 -15.14 -23.08 20.49
CA ALA A 92 -16.20 -23.32 19.51
C ALA A 92 -16.32 -24.84 19.38
N PRO A 93 -17.49 -25.42 19.67
CA PRO A 93 -17.63 -26.89 19.70
C PRO A 93 -17.42 -27.54 18.33
N VAL A 94 -17.46 -26.77 17.27
CA VAL A 94 -17.19 -27.22 15.90
C VAL A 94 -16.47 -26.09 15.15
N ALA A 95 -15.31 -26.38 14.57
CA ALA A 95 -14.66 -25.45 13.65
C ALA A 95 -15.63 -25.17 12.48
N PRO A 96 -15.86 -23.91 12.09
CA PRO A 96 -16.68 -23.61 10.94
C PRO A 96 -16.11 -24.35 9.71
N THR A 97 -17.00 -24.95 8.90
CA THR A 97 -16.58 -25.62 7.67
C THR A 97 -15.91 -24.60 6.76
N ALA A 98 -14.64 -24.86 6.41
CA ALA A 98 -13.91 -23.98 5.52
C ALA A 98 -14.55 -23.95 4.13
N CYS A 99 -14.68 -22.77 3.53
CA CYS A 99 -15.06 -22.59 2.16
C CYS A 99 -13.98 -23.17 1.24
N LYS A 100 -14.34 -24.03 0.30
CA LYS A 100 -13.39 -24.63 -0.66
C LYS A 100 -13.54 -23.92 -2.00
N LEU A 101 -12.41 -23.49 -2.57
CA LEU A 101 -12.34 -22.94 -3.92
C LEU A 101 -11.36 -23.78 -4.73
N GLU A 102 -11.79 -24.23 -5.90
CA GLU A 102 -11.01 -25.07 -6.82
C GLU A 102 -11.05 -24.48 -8.24
N PRO A 103 -10.56 -23.22 -8.44
CA PRO A 103 -10.53 -22.63 -9.75
C PRO A 103 -9.42 -23.24 -10.63
N ASP A 104 -9.49 -23.06 -11.95
CA ASP A 104 -8.35 -23.37 -12.81
C ASP A 104 -7.17 -22.48 -12.46
N VAL A 105 -7.39 -21.17 -12.28
CA VAL A 105 -6.35 -20.19 -11.95
C VAL A 105 -6.73 -19.40 -10.70
N ALA A 106 -5.88 -19.42 -9.67
CA ALA A 106 -5.97 -18.48 -8.54
C ALA A 106 -4.93 -17.36 -8.67
N ILE A 107 -5.35 -16.13 -8.45
CA ILE A 107 -4.48 -14.95 -8.52
C ILE A 107 -4.41 -14.31 -7.14
N ILE A 108 -3.21 -14.16 -6.60
CA ILE A 108 -2.97 -13.57 -5.28
C ILE A 108 -2.50 -12.12 -5.48
N GLY A 109 -3.40 -11.18 -5.27
CA GLY A 109 -3.22 -9.75 -5.46
C GLY A 109 -4.01 -9.20 -6.65
N GLY A 110 -4.92 -8.28 -6.37
CA GLY A 110 -5.81 -7.60 -7.35
C GLY A 110 -5.25 -6.24 -7.80
N GLY A 111 -3.92 -6.12 -7.96
CA GLY A 111 -3.26 -4.96 -8.55
C GLY A 111 -3.29 -4.99 -10.09
N ALA A 112 -2.52 -4.08 -10.72
CA ALA A 112 -2.44 -3.97 -12.18
C ALA A 112 -2.10 -5.32 -12.86
N GLY A 113 -1.09 -6.03 -12.34
CA GLY A 113 -0.70 -7.34 -12.87
C GLY A 113 -1.77 -8.41 -12.68
N GLY A 114 -2.34 -8.52 -11.46
CA GLY A 114 -3.34 -9.54 -11.16
C GLY A 114 -4.65 -9.36 -11.91
N LEU A 115 -5.14 -8.13 -12.06
CA LEU A 115 -6.36 -7.85 -12.83
C LEU A 115 -6.16 -8.12 -14.33
N SER A 116 -4.99 -7.74 -14.89
CA SER A 116 -4.64 -8.05 -16.28
C SER A 116 -4.51 -9.55 -16.52
N ALA A 117 -3.93 -10.28 -15.55
CA ALA A 117 -3.84 -11.73 -15.60
C ALA A 117 -5.22 -12.40 -15.56
N ALA A 118 -6.14 -11.88 -14.73
CA ALA A 118 -7.50 -12.39 -14.65
C ALA A 118 -8.25 -12.26 -15.98
N ILE A 119 -8.14 -11.11 -16.64
CA ILE A 119 -8.75 -10.88 -17.96
C ILE A 119 -8.20 -11.86 -18.99
N ALA A 120 -6.87 -12.02 -19.05
CA ALA A 120 -6.23 -12.91 -20.03
C ALA A 120 -6.55 -14.39 -19.79
N ALA A 121 -6.54 -14.86 -18.53
CA ALA A 121 -6.89 -16.23 -18.19
C ALA A 121 -8.36 -16.51 -18.50
N ARG A 122 -9.27 -15.57 -18.21
CA ARG A 122 -10.70 -15.70 -18.58
C ARG A 122 -10.92 -15.76 -20.10
N ALA A 123 -10.16 -14.95 -20.85
CA ALA A 123 -10.22 -14.99 -22.33
C ALA A 123 -9.79 -16.35 -22.91
N SER A 124 -8.95 -17.11 -22.20
CA SER A 124 -8.57 -18.50 -22.52
C SER A 124 -9.59 -19.54 -22.03
N GLY A 125 -10.68 -19.14 -21.37
CA GLY A 125 -11.77 -20.02 -20.91
C GLY A 125 -11.60 -20.61 -19.50
N ALA A 126 -10.51 -20.28 -18.79
CA ALA A 126 -10.27 -20.79 -17.43
C ALA A 126 -11.25 -20.19 -16.41
N SER A 127 -11.61 -20.94 -15.37
CA SER A 127 -12.24 -20.40 -14.16
C SER A 127 -11.20 -19.67 -13.33
N VAL A 128 -11.48 -18.41 -12.94
CA VAL A 128 -10.49 -17.52 -12.29
C VAL A 128 -11.04 -16.93 -11.01
N VAL A 129 -10.24 -17.01 -9.93
CA VAL A 129 -10.49 -16.31 -8.67
C VAL A 129 -9.30 -15.38 -8.38
N VAL A 130 -9.59 -14.11 -8.12
CA VAL A 130 -8.62 -13.09 -7.65
C VAL A 130 -8.86 -12.84 -6.17
N LEU A 131 -7.82 -12.99 -5.36
CA LEU A 131 -7.83 -12.78 -3.92
C LEU A 131 -7.02 -11.53 -3.58
N ASP A 132 -7.64 -10.53 -2.96
CA ASP A 132 -6.96 -9.29 -2.58
C ASP A 132 -7.22 -8.96 -1.10
N GLU A 133 -6.19 -8.53 -0.38
CA GLU A 133 -6.35 -8.11 1.02
C GLU A 133 -7.16 -6.81 1.16
N ARG A 134 -7.20 -5.99 0.12
CA ARG A 134 -8.03 -4.79 0.08
C ARG A 134 -9.46 -5.14 -0.33
N LYS A 135 -10.41 -4.41 0.21
CA LYS A 135 -11.83 -4.59 -0.14
C LYS A 135 -12.11 -4.32 -1.62
N VAL A 136 -11.37 -3.42 -2.25
CA VAL A 136 -11.51 -3.05 -3.65
C VAL A 136 -10.15 -3.19 -4.34
N GLY A 137 -10.09 -3.94 -5.42
CA GLY A 137 -8.89 -4.12 -6.24
C GLY A 137 -8.38 -2.81 -6.85
N GLY A 138 -7.19 -2.88 -7.46
CA GLY A 138 -6.45 -1.75 -8.04
C GLY A 138 -5.03 -1.64 -7.48
N GLY A 139 -4.76 -2.28 -6.34
CA GLY A 139 -3.45 -2.32 -5.72
C GLY A 139 -2.95 -0.94 -5.25
N GLN A 140 -1.64 -0.77 -5.18
CA GLN A 140 -1.02 0.47 -4.69
C GLN A 140 -1.01 1.58 -5.73
N TYR A 141 -0.93 1.25 -7.01
CA TYR A 141 -0.88 2.22 -8.09
C TYR A 141 -2.26 2.79 -8.42
N TYR A 142 -3.25 1.93 -8.65
CA TYR A 142 -4.61 2.30 -8.98
C TYR A 142 -5.52 2.39 -7.72
N LYS A 143 -5.04 3.01 -6.64
CA LYS A 143 -5.81 3.17 -5.40
C LYS A 143 -7.21 3.73 -5.66
N GLN A 144 -8.24 2.91 -5.45
CA GLN A 144 -9.60 3.29 -5.73
C GLN A 144 -10.20 4.21 -4.66
N ALA A 145 -11.08 5.10 -5.09
CA ALA A 145 -11.82 5.98 -4.19
C ALA A 145 -12.94 5.21 -3.47
N ALA A 146 -13.09 5.45 -2.17
CA ALA A 146 -14.14 4.88 -1.36
C ALA A 146 -15.30 5.88 -1.23
N GLY A 147 -16.36 5.67 -2.00
CA GLY A 147 -17.54 6.54 -1.95
C GLY A 147 -17.39 7.91 -2.64
N HIS A 148 -16.32 8.13 -3.41
CA HIS A 148 -16.05 9.36 -4.15
C HIS A 148 -15.85 9.07 -5.64
N SER A 149 -16.03 10.09 -6.47
CA SER A 149 -15.62 10.03 -7.87
C SER A 149 -14.09 9.91 -8.01
N PRO A 150 -13.57 9.32 -9.10
CA PRO A 150 -12.15 9.29 -9.37
C PRO A 150 -11.51 10.67 -9.27
N LEU A 151 -10.30 10.74 -8.71
CA LEU A 151 -9.55 11.99 -8.51
C LEU A 151 -8.88 12.47 -9.80
N ASP A 152 -8.43 11.52 -10.61
CA ASP A 152 -7.64 11.74 -11.82
C ASP A 152 -7.74 10.52 -12.77
N ASP A 153 -7.08 10.66 -13.93
CA ASP A 153 -7.04 9.62 -14.96
C ASP A 153 -6.51 8.29 -14.42
N GLN A 154 -5.51 8.34 -13.52
CA GLN A 154 -4.93 7.12 -12.92
C GLN A 154 -5.96 6.31 -12.11
N GLN A 155 -6.84 7.00 -11.35
CA GLN A 155 -7.94 6.30 -10.66
C GLN A 155 -9.02 5.82 -11.63
N HIS A 156 -9.26 6.57 -12.71
CA HIS A 156 -10.21 6.20 -13.73
C HIS A 156 -9.78 4.94 -14.48
N GLU A 157 -8.53 4.91 -14.95
CA GLU A 157 -7.91 3.72 -15.56
C GLU A 157 -8.00 2.47 -14.66
N GLY A 158 -7.75 2.66 -13.36
CA GLY A 158 -7.86 1.56 -12.39
C GLY A 158 -9.29 1.07 -12.19
N ALA A 159 -10.26 1.97 -12.22
CA ALA A 159 -11.68 1.61 -12.14
C ALA A 159 -12.12 0.84 -13.40
N GLU A 160 -11.66 1.27 -14.57
CA GLU A 160 -11.91 0.60 -15.85
C GLU A 160 -11.28 -0.80 -15.88
N LEU A 161 -10.02 -0.94 -15.46
CA LEU A 161 -9.35 -2.26 -15.40
C LEU A 161 -10.10 -3.22 -14.45
N LEU A 162 -10.54 -2.74 -13.29
CA LEU A 162 -11.33 -3.53 -12.35
C LEU A 162 -12.68 -3.93 -12.93
N PHE A 163 -13.32 -3.02 -13.65
CA PHE A 163 -14.59 -3.28 -14.35
C PHE A 163 -14.40 -4.36 -15.41
N LEU A 164 -13.40 -4.23 -16.28
CA LEU A 164 -13.10 -5.22 -17.32
C LEU A 164 -12.77 -6.61 -16.74
N ALA A 165 -12.04 -6.68 -15.63
CA ALA A 165 -11.77 -7.95 -14.96
C ALA A 165 -13.05 -8.62 -14.45
N LYS A 166 -14.00 -7.85 -13.91
CA LYS A 166 -15.33 -8.39 -13.51
C LYS A 166 -16.17 -8.82 -14.69
N GLU A 167 -16.25 -7.99 -15.74
CA GLU A 167 -16.99 -8.31 -16.96
C GLU A 167 -16.43 -9.55 -17.68
N SER A 168 -15.13 -9.84 -17.56
CA SER A 168 -14.54 -11.08 -18.07
C SER A 168 -15.08 -12.34 -17.37
N GLY A 169 -15.79 -12.18 -16.24
CA GLY A 169 -16.32 -13.27 -15.43
C GLY A 169 -15.33 -13.82 -14.40
N ALA A 170 -14.27 -13.08 -14.09
CA ALA A 170 -13.38 -13.43 -12.96
C ALA A 170 -14.08 -13.14 -11.64
N GLU A 171 -14.03 -14.07 -10.69
CA GLU A 171 -14.48 -13.83 -9.32
C GLU A 171 -13.40 -13.04 -8.56
N ILE A 172 -13.74 -11.86 -8.03
CA ILE A 172 -12.83 -11.02 -7.28
C ILE A 172 -13.29 -10.92 -5.84
N ILE A 173 -12.50 -11.52 -4.93
CA ILE A 173 -12.79 -11.55 -3.49
C ILE A 173 -11.81 -10.61 -2.80
N GLY A 174 -12.33 -9.52 -2.22
CA GLY A 174 -11.58 -8.57 -1.43
C GLY A 174 -11.64 -8.87 0.06
N SER A 175 -10.77 -8.23 0.85
CA SER A 175 -10.61 -8.45 2.29
C SER A 175 -10.17 -9.88 2.63
N VAL A 176 -9.38 -10.50 1.76
CA VAL A 176 -8.82 -11.85 1.93
C VAL A 176 -7.40 -11.76 2.43
N GLU A 177 -7.10 -12.40 3.55
CA GLU A 177 -5.75 -12.53 4.10
C GLU A 177 -5.24 -13.95 3.86
N ILE A 178 -4.18 -14.08 3.05
CA ILE A 178 -3.49 -15.36 2.83
C ILE A 178 -2.52 -15.58 3.99
N TRP A 179 -2.71 -16.62 4.76
CA TRP A 179 -1.85 -16.97 5.90
C TRP A 179 -1.09 -18.28 5.74
N GLY A 180 -1.30 -18.98 4.63
CA GLY A 180 -0.56 -20.19 4.32
C GLY A 180 -0.48 -20.44 2.81
N ALA A 181 0.69 -20.90 2.33
CA ALA A 181 0.91 -21.35 0.97
C ALA A 181 1.76 -22.62 1.00
N PHE A 182 1.38 -23.64 0.26
CA PHE A 182 1.95 -24.98 0.29
C PHE A 182 2.06 -25.55 -1.12
N ASP A 183 2.85 -26.59 -1.27
CA ASP A 183 3.06 -27.30 -2.53
C ASP A 183 1.75 -27.85 -3.13
N GLY A 184 1.72 -27.94 -4.47
CA GLY A 184 0.64 -28.54 -5.24
C GLY A 184 -0.58 -27.70 -5.54
N PRO A 185 -0.48 -26.43 -5.97
CA PRO A 185 -0.61 -25.20 -5.20
C PRO A 185 -1.82 -25.23 -4.25
N LEU A 186 -1.56 -25.00 -2.98
CA LEU A 186 -2.57 -24.94 -1.93
C LEU A 186 -2.40 -23.63 -1.13
N PHE A 187 -3.48 -22.84 -1.00
CA PHE A 187 -3.48 -21.64 -0.18
C PHE A 187 -4.54 -21.73 0.92
N LEU A 188 -4.18 -21.23 2.10
CA LEU A 188 -5.10 -21.07 3.20
C LEU A 188 -5.32 -19.58 3.44
N ALA A 189 -6.58 -19.19 3.59
CA ALA A 189 -6.94 -17.79 3.75
C ALA A 189 -8.08 -17.60 4.75
N GLU A 190 -8.23 -16.35 5.17
CA GLU A 190 -9.37 -15.88 5.95
C GLU A 190 -10.01 -14.69 5.23
N CYS A 191 -11.32 -14.64 5.26
CA CYS A 191 -12.11 -13.51 4.78
C CYS A 191 -13.31 -13.31 5.70
N ASN A 192 -13.40 -12.17 6.39
CA ASN A 192 -14.50 -11.79 7.27
C ASN A 192 -14.90 -12.88 8.30
N GLY A 193 -13.90 -13.54 8.91
CA GLY A 193 -14.10 -14.60 9.90
C GLY A 193 -14.32 -15.99 9.31
N ALA A 194 -14.42 -16.13 7.99
CA ALA A 194 -14.55 -17.42 7.31
C ALA A 194 -13.17 -17.94 6.84
N ALA A 195 -12.88 -19.21 7.11
CA ALA A 195 -11.68 -19.88 6.60
C ALA A 195 -11.89 -20.34 5.15
N TYR A 196 -10.85 -20.20 4.33
CA TYR A 196 -10.82 -20.65 2.94
C TYR A 196 -9.68 -21.65 2.70
N ILE A 197 -9.98 -22.69 1.94
CA ILE A 197 -9.01 -23.64 1.38
C ILE A 197 -9.08 -23.51 -0.12
N ILE A 198 -8.00 -23.04 -0.75
CA ILE A 198 -7.97 -22.72 -2.19
C ILE A 198 -6.98 -23.70 -2.85
N ARG A 199 -7.49 -24.53 -3.76
CA ARG A 199 -6.73 -25.53 -4.54
C ARG A 199 -6.89 -25.28 -6.04
N PRO A 200 -6.18 -24.32 -6.62
CA PRO A 200 -6.21 -24.09 -8.06
C PRO A 200 -5.36 -25.12 -8.80
N LYS A 201 -5.55 -25.24 -10.13
CA LYS A 201 -4.60 -25.97 -10.98
C LYS A 201 -3.29 -25.21 -11.15
N THR A 202 -3.39 -23.87 -11.31
CA THR A 202 -2.26 -22.94 -11.41
C THR A 202 -2.48 -21.73 -10.52
N ALA A 203 -1.40 -21.10 -10.06
CA ALA A 203 -1.48 -19.87 -9.28
C ALA A 203 -0.59 -18.77 -9.85
N ILE A 204 -1.08 -17.52 -9.81
CA ILE A 204 -0.32 -16.33 -10.19
C ILE A 204 -0.14 -15.44 -8.96
N ILE A 205 1.11 -15.23 -8.57
CA ILE A 205 1.48 -14.36 -7.44
C ILE A 205 1.72 -12.95 -7.97
N ALA A 206 0.88 -12.00 -7.53
CA ALA A 206 0.86 -10.60 -7.97
C ALA A 206 0.81 -9.63 -6.78
N THR A 207 1.51 -9.94 -5.69
CA THR A 207 1.44 -9.28 -4.39
C THR A 207 2.05 -7.88 -4.35
N GLY A 208 2.85 -7.49 -5.36
CA GLY A 208 3.39 -6.14 -5.49
C GLY A 208 4.61 -5.87 -4.60
N ALA A 209 4.66 -4.69 -3.97
CA ALA A 209 5.82 -4.25 -3.21
C ALA A 209 5.45 -3.43 -1.98
N TYR A 210 6.34 -3.40 -0.99
CA TYR A 210 6.31 -2.54 0.18
C TYR A 210 7.12 -1.26 -0.06
N GLU A 211 6.80 -0.21 0.69
CA GLU A 211 7.65 0.97 0.77
C GLU A 211 8.80 0.77 1.75
N ARG A 212 10.02 1.20 1.38
CA ARG A 212 11.16 1.25 2.29
C ARG A 212 11.09 2.52 3.15
N PRO A 213 11.07 2.39 4.50
CA PRO A 213 11.12 3.54 5.38
C PRO A 213 12.53 4.14 5.45
N VAL A 214 12.60 5.39 5.92
CA VAL A 214 13.85 6.03 6.35
C VAL A 214 13.99 5.81 7.84
N MET A 215 14.80 4.83 8.24
CA MET A 215 15.00 4.45 9.65
C MET A 215 15.98 5.38 10.35
N VAL A 216 15.47 6.40 11.02
CA VAL A 216 16.21 7.39 11.82
C VAL A 216 15.59 7.54 13.21
N PRO A 217 16.25 8.13 14.22
CA PRO A 217 15.60 8.39 15.50
C PRO A 217 14.26 9.10 15.32
N GLY A 218 13.21 8.59 15.96
CA GLY A 218 11.85 9.12 15.91
C GLY A 218 10.98 8.68 14.72
N TRP A 219 11.46 7.82 13.81
CA TRP A 219 10.71 7.39 12.63
C TRP A 219 9.41 6.61 12.92
N THR A 220 9.24 6.15 14.17
CA THR A 220 8.03 5.43 14.61
C THR A 220 7.06 6.29 15.43
N LEU A 221 7.31 7.58 15.56
CA LEU A 221 6.41 8.49 16.27
C LEU A 221 5.05 8.59 15.56
N PRO A 222 3.93 8.70 16.28
CA PRO A 222 2.64 9.04 15.70
C PRO A 222 2.73 10.34 14.88
N GLY A 223 2.19 10.32 13.66
CA GLY A 223 2.35 11.40 12.68
C GLY A 223 3.49 11.18 11.69
N VAL A 224 4.34 10.15 11.90
CA VAL A 224 5.29 9.69 10.88
C VAL A 224 4.67 8.50 10.14
N MET A 225 4.64 8.56 8.81
CA MET A 225 4.03 7.51 7.98
C MET A 225 4.74 7.36 6.64
N THR A 226 4.44 6.27 5.93
CA THR A 226 4.94 6.12 4.55
C THR A 226 4.20 7.07 3.61
N THR A 227 4.84 7.40 2.49
CA THR A 227 4.25 8.23 1.42
C THR A 227 2.98 7.59 0.87
N GLY A 228 2.96 6.26 0.68
CA GLY A 228 1.79 5.52 0.22
C GLY A 228 0.64 5.45 1.24
N ALA A 229 0.95 5.52 2.55
CA ALA A 229 -0.10 5.65 3.57
C ALA A 229 -0.82 6.99 3.45
N ALA A 230 -0.08 8.10 3.38
CA ALA A 230 -0.64 9.42 3.17
C ALA A 230 -1.40 9.52 1.83
N GLN A 231 -0.87 8.89 0.78
CA GLN A 231 -1.55 8.80 -0.51
C GLN A 231 -2.86 8.00 -0.41
N THR A 232 -2.89 6.94 0.38
CA THR A 232 -4.13 6.17 0.62
C THR A 232 -5.17 7.01 1.33
N LEU A 233 -4.79 7.78 2.36
CA LEU A 233 -5.69 8.70 3.03
C LEU A 233 -6.30 9.69 2.03
N TRP A 234 -5.48 10.31 1.19
CA TRP A 234 -5.94 11.31 0.23
C TRP A 234 -6.72 10.69 -0.94
N ARG A 235 -6.14 9.73 -1.65
CA ARG A 235 -6.73 9.17 -2.88
C ARG A 235 -7.98 8.34 -2.61
N SER A 236 -7.97 7.52 -1.55
CA SER A 236 -9.11 6.66 -1.25
C SER A 236 -10.19 7.35 -0.43
N TYR A 237 -9.82 8.25 0.49
CA TYR A 237 -10.78 8.79 1.47
C TYR A 237 -10.94 10.30 1.43
N ARG A 238 -10.15 11.02 0.63
CA ARG A 238 -10.11 12.51 0.60
C ARG A 238 -9.75 13.11 1.96
N THR A 239 -9.06 12.35 2.79
CA THR A 239 -8.58 12.77 4.11
C THR A 239 -7.14 13.25 3.99
N LEU A 240 -6.86 14.47 4.43
CA LEU A 240 -5.49 14.96 4.54
C LEU A 240 -4.80 14.33 5.76
N PRO A 241 -3.52 13.92 5.66
CA PRO A 241 -2.80 13.34 6.80
C PRO A 241 -2.53 14.37 7.92
N GLY A 242 -2.46 15.66 7.55
CA GLY A 242 -2.23 16.80 8.43
C GLY A 242 -2.25 18.10 7.63
N LYS A 243 -2.17 19.24 8.30
CA LYS A 243 -2.16 20.56 7.65
C LYS A 243 -0.76 20.95 7.15
N ARG A 244 0.26 20.72 7.97
CA ARG A 244 1.68 20.99 7.67
C ARG A 244 2.42 19.67 7.49
N VAL A 245 2.88 19.40 6.28
CA VAL A 245 3.44 18.09 5.90
C VAL A 245 4.85 18.27 5.36
N ALA A 246 5.79 17.45 5.85
CA ALA A 246 7.08 17.23 5.19
C ALA A 246 7.06 15.90 4.43
N VAL A 247 7.71 15.86 3.27
CA VAL A 247 7.86 14.64 2.46
C VAL A 247 9.35 14.39 2.24
N CYS A 248 9.81 13.15 2.44
CA CYS A 248 11.23 12.84 2.28
C CYS A 248 11.50 11.43 1.77
N GLY A 249 12.71 11.23 1.26
CA GLY A 249 13.22 9.95 0.81
C GLY A 249 13.77 10.00 -0.60
N SER A 250 13.37 9.08 -1.48
CA SER A 250 13.80 9.07 -2.88
C SER A 250 12.72 8.50 -3.80
N GLY A 251 12.53 9.17 -4.91
CA GLY A 251 11.70 8.67 -6.00
C GLY A 251 10.44 9.46 -6.30
N PRO A 252 9.80 9.17 -7.45
CA PRO A 252 8.72 9.98 -8.01
C PRO A 252 7.44 9.99 -7.15
N LEU A 253 7.20 8.94 -6.35
CA LEU A 253 6.02 8.86 -5.48
C LEU A 253 6.00 10.00 -4.45
N ASN A 254 7.17 10.38 -3.92
CA ASN A 254 7.29 11.50 -2.98
C ASN A 254 6.87 12.83 -3.63
N ALA A 255 7.29 13.08 -4.86
CA ALA A 255 6.90 14.28 -5.60
C ALA A 255 5.41 14.26 -5.99
N GLN A 256 4.89 13.10 -6.37
CA GLN A 256 3.47 12.91 -6.67
C GLN A 256 2.61 13.22 -5.43
N LEU A 257 2.94 12.62 -4.28
CA LEU A 257 2.24 12.88 -3.02
C LEU A 257 2.29 14.36 -2.64
N ALA A 258 3.49 14.96 -2.68
CA ALA A 258 3.66 16.38 -2.34
C ALA A 258 2.73 17.28 -3.19
N LEU A 259 2.62 16.98 -4.49
CA LEU A 259 1.71 17.70 -5.38
C LEU A 259 0.24 17.44 -5.06
N GLU A 260 -0.13 16.18 -4.83
CA GLU A 260 -1.51 15.79 -4.47
C GLU A 260 -1.96 16.48 -3.18
N LEU A 261 -1.12 16.50 -2.14
CA LEU A 261 -1.43 17.17 -0.87
C LEU A 261 -1.49 18.70 -1.03
N ALA A 262 -0.57 19.30 -1.80
CA ALA A 262 -0.61 20.74 -2.09
C ALA A 262 -1.86 21.14 -2.90
N LYS A 263 -2.36 20.29 -3.80
CA LYS A 263 -3.66 20.45 -4.47
C LYS A 263 -4.83 20.31 -3.50
N GLY A 264 -4.70 19.47 -2.48
CA GLY A 264 -5.65 19.31 -1.38
C GLY A 264 -5.59 20.39 -0.31
N HIS A 265 -4.80 21.46 -0.53
CA HIS A 265 -4.62 22.59 0.38
C HIS A 265 -3.85 22.29 1.67
N ALA A 266 -3.06 21.19 1.73
CA ALA A 266 -2.06 21.03 2.76
C ALA A 266 -0.83 21.92 2.47
N GLU A 267 -0.21 22.45 3.52
CA GLU A 267 1.09 23.13 3.43
C GLU A 267 2.19 22.09 3.37
N VAL A 268 2.76 21.86 2.19
CA VAL A 268 3.94 21.00 2.04
C VAL A 268 5.19 21.87 2.32
N THR A 269 5.71 21.77 3.55
CA THR A 269 6.82 22.62 4.03
C THR A 269 8.14 22.31 3.34
N ILE A 270 8.40 21.04 3.03
CA ILE A 270 9.62 20.59 2.35
C ILE A 270 9.36 19.28 1.60
N LEU A 271 9.93 19.16 0.41
CA LEU A 271 10.17 17.90 -0.28
C LEU A 271 11.69 17.65 -0.31
N ALA A 272 12.16 16.77 0.58
CA ALA A 272 13.58 16.43 0.71
C ALA A 272 13.89 15.16 -0.10
N GLU A 273 14.48 15.34 -1.28
CA GLU A 273 14.93 14.26 -2.16
C GLU A 273 16.38 13.91 -1.84
N SER A 274 16.64 12.64 -1.50
CA SER A 274 17.99 12.17 -1.15
C SER A 274 18.89 11.99 -2.36
N ALA A 275 18.32 11.76 -3.55
CA ALA A 275 19.04 11.66 -4.79
C ALA A 275 19.51 13.03 -5.32
N PRO A 276 20.56 13.05 -6.17
CA PRO A 276 20.92 14.25 -6.90
C PRO A 276 19.83 14.62 -7.91
N PRO A 277 19.73 15.91 -8.30
CA PRO A 277 18.80 16.31 -9.34
C PRO A 277 19.12 15.60 -10.68
N HIS A 278 18.07 15.29 -11.46
CA HIS A 278 18.16 14.52 -12.70
C HIS A 278 19.08 15.15 -13.77
N TRP A 279 19.29 16.48 -13.76
CA TRP A 279 20.26 17.14 -14.65
C TRP A 279 21.73 16.80 -14.31
N CYS A 280 22.01 16.21 -13.15
CA CYS A 280 23.33 15.68 -12.82
C CYS A 280 23.62 14.33 -13.50
N ALA A 281 22.62 13.70 -14.15
CA ALA A 281 22.74 12.45 -14.89
C ALA A 281 22.17 12.59 -16.31
N PRO A 282 22.78 13.44 -17.18
CA PRO A 282 22.21 13.82 -18.47
C PRO A 282 22.03 12.62 -19.43
N ILE A 283 22.93 11.65 -19.39
CA ILE A 283 22.82 10.43 -20.21
C ILE A 283 21.60 9.61 -19.80
N THR A 284 21.35 9.45 -18.49
CA THR A 284 20.18 8.74 -17.99
C THR A 284 18.90 9.50 -18.33
N ALA A 285 18.91 10.83 -18.18
CA ALA A 285 17.78 11.68 -18.53
C ALA A 285 17.45 11.60 -20.03
N LEU A 286 18.48 11.58 -20.89
CA LEU A 286 18.30 11.41 -22.34
C LEU A 286 17.74 10.04 -22.70
N LYS A 287 18.26 8.96 -22.10
CA LYS A 287 17.73 7.60 -22.30
C LYS A 287 16.26 7.51 -21.88
N ALA A 288 15.90 8.09 -20.74
CA ALA A 288 14.52 8.14 -20.26
C ALA A 288 13.61 8.92 -21.25
N ALA A 289 14.08 10.07 -21.74
CA ALA A 289 13.32 10.87 -22.72
C ALA A 289 13.15 10.16 -24.07
N MET A 290 14.11 9.33 -24.47
CA MET A 290 14.00 8.49 -25.67
C MET A 290 13.05 7.30 -25.46
N ALA A 291 13.03 6.73 -24.27
CA ALA A 291 12.19 5.58 -23.94
C ALA A 291 10.71 5.98 -23.77
N ASP A 292 10.46 7.05 -23.03
CA ASP A 292 9.11 7.58 -22.78
C ASP A 292 9.13 9.11 -22.60
N PRO A 293 9.01 9.88 -23.70
CA PRO A 293 8.98 11.34 -23.63
C PRO A 293 7.76 11.89 -22.88
N GLY A 294 6.63 11.17 -22.91
CA GLY A 294 5.41 11.55 -22.20
C GLY A 294 5.58 11.50 -20.69
N LEU A 295 6.20 10.43 -20.18
CA LEU A 295 6.51 10.29 -18.76
C LEU A 295 7.48 11.38 -18.28
N VAL A 296 8.49 11.72 -19.06
CA VAL A 296 9.44 12.80 -18.73
C VAL A 296 8.72 14.16 -18.71
N ALA A 297 7.87 14.45 -19.71
CA ALA A 297 7.07 15.68 -19.74
C ALA A 297 6.14 15.78 -18.51
N LYS A 298 5.48 14.69 -18.13
CA LYS A 298 4.63 14.61 -16.93
C LYS A 298 5.45 14.88 -15.65
N GLY A 299 6.65 14.32 -15.55
CA GLY A 299 7.55 14.57 -14.41
C GLY A 299 8.00 16.04 -14.32
N LEU A 300 8.38 16.65 -15.42
CA LEU A 300 8.76 18.07 -15.48
C LEU A 300 7.59 18.98 -15.12
N TYR A 301 6.39 18.70 -15.66
CA TYR A 301 5.18 19.42 -15.31
C TYR A 301 4.90 19.37 -13.80
N MET A 302 5.03 18.18 -13.20
CA MET A 302 4.83 17.97 -11.76
C MET A 302 5.81 18.82 -10.94
N LEU A 303 7.10 18.83 -11.28
CA LEU A 303 8.11 19.65 -10.59
C LEU A 303 7.86 21.16 -10.75
N CYS A 304 7.42 21.59 -11.94
CA CYS A 304 7.02 22.99 -12.18
C CYS A 304 5.79 23.39 -11.34
N ASP A 305 4.78 22.52 -11.24
CA ASP A 305 3.57 22.80 -10.47
C ASP A 305 3.87 22.84 -8.95
N LEU A 306 4.71 21.93 -8.43
CA LEU A 306 5.21 22.00 -7.07
C LEU A 306 5.89 23.33 -6.75
N LYS A 307 6.77 23.79 -7.63
CA LYS A 307 7.45 25.10 -7.48
C LYS A 307 6.47 26.26 -7.49
N ARG A 308 5.47 26.25 -8.40
CA ARG A 308 4.43 27.30 -8.46
C ARG A 308 3.59 27.36 -7.19
N ARG A 309 3.40 26.22 -6.50
CA ARG A 309 2.68 26.12 -5.23
C ARG A 309 3.54 26.45 -4.01
N GLY A 310 4.80 26.83 -4.21
CA GLY A 310 5.71 27.23 -3.14
C GLY A 310 6.33 26.06 -2.37
N VAL A 311 6.23 24.82 -2.87
CA VAL A 311 6.86 23.67 -2.22
C VAL A 311 8.37 23.76 -2.31
N ALA A 312 9.06 23.76 -1.17
CA ALA A 312 10.51 23.81 -1.09
C ALA A 312 11.12 22.45 -1.46
N LEU A 313 11.68 22.33 -2.66
CA LEU A 313 12.34 21.10 -3.15
C LEU A 313 13.85 21.16 -2.86
N HIS A 314 14.32 20.24 -2.02
CA HIS A 314 15.71 20.11 -1.59
C HIS A 314 16.30 18.78 -2.04
N TYR A 315 17.18 18.80 -3.03
CA TYR A 315 17.93 17.64 -3.50
C TYR A 315 19.11 17.33 -2.59
N ARG A 316 19.64 16.10 -2.66
CA ARG A 316 20.78 15.63 -1.85
C ARG A 316 20.59 15.92 -0.36
N THR A 317 19.34 15.78 0.10
CA THR A 317 18.95 16.13 1.46
C THR A 317 18.29 14.94 2.12
N LYS A 318 18.85 14.50 3.25
CA LYS A 318 18.41 13.30 3.98
C LYS A 318 17.82 13.68 5.33
N LEU A 319 16.77 12.98 5.72
CA LEU A 319 16.23 13.03 7.08
C LEU A 319 17.27 12.50 8.07
N GLN A 320 17.46 13.17 9.21
CA GLN A 320 18.38 12.78 10.28
C GLN A 320 17.65 12.29 11.53
N SER A 321 16.59 12.98 11.92
CA SER A 321 15.78 12.63 13.10
C SER A 321 14.42 13.29 13.01
N VAL A 322 13.48 12.74 13.78
CA VAL A 322 12.17 13.34 14.07
C VAL A 322 12.01 13.37 15.58
N GLU A 323 11.56 14.48 16.11
CA GLU A 323 11.34 14.66 17.53
C GLU A 323 9.93 15.25 17.76
N ARG A 324 9.29 14.86 18.86
CA ARG A 324 8.04 15.49 19.28
C ARG A 324 8.35 16.76 20.06
N ARG A 325 7.77 17.89 19.65
CA ARG A 325 7.86 19.19 20.33
C ARG A 325 6.43 19.68 20.65
N GLY A 326 5.96 19.38 21.84
CA GLY A 326 4.56 19.62 22.20
C GLY A 326 3.62 18.79 21.33
N ASP A 327 2.66 19.44 20.70
CA ASP A 327 1.66 18.80 19.83
C ASP A 327 2.16 18.57 18.39
N GLN A 328 3.33 19.10 18.04
CA GLN A 328 3.90 18.99 16.68
C GLN A 328 5.12 18.07 16.65
N LEU A 329 5.51 17.70 15.45
CA LEU A 329 6.78 17.03 15.15
C LEU A 329 7.78 18.07 14.62
N CYS A 330 9.04 17.93 14.98
CA CYS A 330 10.16 18.64 14.37
C CYS A 330 10.99 17.65 13.57
N ALA A 331 11.04 17.81 12.25
CA ALA A 331 11.88 17.01 11.37
C ALA A 331 13.20 17.75 11.07
N ARG A 332 14.31 17.04 11.27
CA ARG A 332 15.67 17.55 11.03
C ARG A 332 16.26 16.92 9.79
N PHE A 333 16.64 17.74 8.84
CA PHE A 333 17.24 17.34 7.57
C PHE A 333 18.68 17.82 7.46
N ARG A 334 19.51 17.06 6.72
CA ARG A 334 20.89 17.42 6.42
C ARG A 334 21.16 17.26 4.93
N SER A 335 21.63 18.32 4.30
CA SER A 335 22.14 18.27 2.93
C SER A 335 23.55 17.65 2.85
N GLU A 336 23.96 17.17 1.67
CA GLU A 336 25.34 16.71 1.44
C GLU A 336 26.38 17.80 1.72
N ALA A 337 26.04 19.08 1.51
CA ALA A 337 26.88 20.22 1.86
C ALA A 337 26.97 20.50 3.37
N GLY A 338 26.33 19.68 4.21
CA GLY A 338 26.34 19.79 5.67
C GLY A 338 25.31 20.78 6.25
N ARG A 339 24.52 21.46 5.41
CA ARG A 339 23.48 22.39 5.89
C ARG A 339 22.38 21.61 6.61
N ILE A 340 22.02 22.05 7.81
CA ILE A 340 20.91 21.53 8.60
C ILE A 340 19.69 22.43 8.39
N THR A 341 18.53 21.79 8.21
CA THR A 341 17.23 22.45 8.14
C THR A 341 16.29 21.73 9.11
N GLU A 342 15.65 22.48 9.99
CA GLU A 342 14.59 21.99 10.86
C GLU A 342 13.26 22.57 10.41
N THR A 343 12.19 21.78 10.51
CA THR A 343 10.83 22.22 10.20
C THR A 343 9.85 21.60 11.17
N ASP A 344 8.96 22.44 11.71
CA ASP A 344 7.84 21.98 12.53
C ASP A 344 6.67 21.60 11.63
N ILE A 345 6.12 20.42 11.86
CA ILE A 345 5.13 19.76 11.00
C ILE A 345 4.11 19.02 11.86
N ASP A 346 2.95 18.73 11.28
CA ASP A 346 1.99 17.82 11.86
C ASP A 346 2.32 16.37 11.48
N VAL A 347 2.77 16.18 10.22
CA VAL A 347 3.00 14.85 9.64
C VAL A 347 4.28 14.83 8.80
N LEU A 348 5.03 13.74 8.93
CA LEU A 348 6.14 13.38 8.06
C LEU A 348 5.76 12.18 7.19
N CYS A 349 5.85 12.34 5.87
CA CYS A 349 5.70 11.26 4.90
C CYS A 349 7.06 10.83 4.36
N MET A 350 7.34 9.53 4.31
CA MET A 350 8.63 9.02 3.87
C MET A 350 8.52 7.84 2.91
N ASN A 351 9.38 7.83 1.88
CA ASN A 351 9.60 6.68 1.00
C ASN A 351 11.02 6.70 0.47
N ALA A 352 11.81 5.68 0.79
CA ALA A 352 13.19 5.51 0.34
C ALA A 352 13.32 4.44 -0.76
N GLY A 353 12.27 4.23 -1.54
CA GLY A 353 12.16 3.19 -2.55
C GLY A 353 11.19 2.08 -2.13
N PHE A 354 11.30 0.94 -2.79
CA PHE A 354 10.39 -0.17 -2.60
C PHE A 354 11.14 -1.48 -2.37
N GLU A 355 10.45 -2.46 -1.80
CA GLU A 355 10.91 -3.83 -1.58
C GLU A 355 9.87 -4.79 -2.15
N PRO A 356 10.23 -5.74 -3.02
CA PRO A 356 9.31 -6.75 -3.54
C PRO A 356 8.65 -7.55 -2.43
N GLN A 357 7.32 -7.66 -2.48
CA GLN A 357 6.53 -8.49 -1.57
C GLN A 357 6.55 -9.94 -2.07
N ASN A 358 7.64 -10.65 -1.81
CA ASN A 358 7.92 -11.97 -2.37
C ASN A 358 7.87 -13.12 -1.34
N GLU A 359 7.26 -12.90 -0.18
CA GLU A 359 7.20 -13.87 0.90
C GLU A 359 6.52 -15.18 0.48
N ILE A 360 5.40 -15.11 -0.24
CA ILE A 360 4.69 -16.28 -0.75
C ILE A 360 5.56 -17.06 -1.73
N LEU A 361 6.28 -16.38 -2.63
CA LEU A 361 7.18 -17.02 -3.58
C LEU A 361 8.33 -17.77 -2.87
N ARG A 362 8.91 -17.14 -1.86
CA ARG A 362 9.96 -17.77 -1.04
C ARG A 362 9.43 -18.93 -0.19
N LEU A 363 8.21 -18.78 0.34
CA LEU A 363 7.55 -19.83 1.10
C LEU A 363 7.30 -21.09 0.24
N LEU A 364 6.94 -20.87 -1.04
CA LEU A 364 6.76 -21.95 -2.03
C LEU A 364 8.09 -22.50 -2.57
N GLY A 365 9.23 -21.92 -2.22
CA GLY A 365 10.54 -22.39 -2.65
C GLY A 365 10.96 -21.93 -4.06
N ALA A 366 10.36 -20.86 -4.60
CA ALA A 366 10.76 -20.31 -5.89
C ALA A 366 12.20 -19.77 -5.84
N ASP A 367 12.96 -20.00 -6.92
CA ASP A 367 14.33 -19.54 -7.05
C ASP A 367 14.44 -18.01 -7.03
N MET A 368 15.31 -17.50 -6.18
CA MET A 368 15.58 -16.08 -6.01
C MET A 368 17.02 -15.73 -6.34
N SER A 369 17.24 -14.55 -6.92
CA SER A 369 18.55 -13.95 -7.08
C SER A 369 18.62 -12.59 -6.39
N PHE A 370 19.76 -12.25 -5.80
CA PHE A 370 19.95 -10.94 -5.19
C PHE A 370 20.39 -9.93 -6.24
N ASP A 371 19.60 -8.87 -6.43
CA ASP A 371 19.97 -7.73 -7.27
C ASP A 371 20.72 -6.70 -6.42
N ALA A 372 22.05 -6.68 -6.52
CA ALA A 372 22.90 -5.77 -5.75
C ALA A 372 22.68 -4.29 -6.10
N SER A 373 22.19 -3.99 -7.31
CA SER A 373 21.94 -2.60 -7.75
C SER A 373 20.67 -2.03 -7.13
N ALA A 374 19.66 -2.87 -6.95
CA ALA A 374 18.38 -2.51 -6.34
C ALA A 374 18.31 -2.85 -4.84
N GLY A 375 19.23 -3.72 -4.35
CA GLY A 375 19.33 -4.13 -2.96
C GLY A 375 18.17 -5.00 -2.48
N HIS A 376 17.61 -5.85 -3.38
CA HIS A 376 16.51 -6.75 -3.04
C HIS A 376 16.60 -8.09 -3.77
N LEU A 377 15.81 -9.07 -3.34
CA LEU A 377 15.64 -10.34 -4.03
C LEU A 377 14.70 -10.19 -5.24
N ARG A 378 15.06 -10.85 -6.35
CA ARG A 378 14.23 -10.98 -7.55
C ARG A 378 13.87 -12.44 -7.77
N CYS A 379 12.61 -12.70 -8.09
CA CYS A 379 12.17 -14.05 -8.45
C CYS A 379 12.63 -14.40 -9.87
N GLN A 380 13.25 -15.59 -10.01
CA GLN A 380 13.59 -16.16 -11.32
C GLN A 380 12.32 -16.72 -11.97
N ARG A 381 12.14 -16.43 -13.27
CA ARG A 381 10.97 -16.87 -14.03
C ARG A 381 11.28 -16.98 -15.52
N THR A 382 10.49 -17.77 -16.20
CA THR A 382 10.54 -17.94 -17.65
C THR A 382 9.99 -16.72 -18.38
N HIS A 383 10.02 -16.75 -19.72
CA HIS A 383 9.37 -15.72 -20.55
C HIS A 383 7.83 -15.70 -20.40
N ASP A 384 7.24 -16.83 -20.03
CA ASP A 384 5.81 -16.98 -19.76
C ASP A 384 5.45 -16.66 -18.31
N MET A 385 6.39 -16.10 -17.55
CA MET A 385 6.28 -15.71 -16.14
C MET A 385 6.13 -16.87 -15.16
N GLU A 386 6.36 -18.12 -15.56
CA GLU A 386 6.40 -19.28 -14.67
C GLU A 386 7.69 -19.26 -13.85
N THR A 387 7.58 -19.57 -12.55
CA THR A 387 8.72 -19.64 -11.62
C THR A 387 9.43 -21.00 -11.74
N SER A 388 10.44 -21.25 -10.92
CA SER A 388 11.06 -22.59 -10.80
C SER A 388 10.15 -23.64 -10.15
N VAL A 389 9.02 -23.21 -9.56
CA VAL A 389 8.00 -24.09 -8.98
C VAL A 389 6.92 -24.32 -10.03
N PRO A 390 6.66 -25.56 -10.44
CA PRO A 390 5.65 -25.87 -11.46
C PRO A 390 4.26 -25.33 -11.10
N ASN A 391 3.55 -24.80 -12.10
CA ASN A 391 2.21 -24.24 -11.96
C ASN A 391 2.14 -22.98 -11.06
N ILE A 392 3.27 -22.39 -10.70
CA ILE A 392 3.36 -21.12 -9.96
C ILE A 392 3.95 -20.05 -10.87
N PHE A 393 3.16 -19.05 -11.20
CA PHE A 393 3.54 -17.89 -11.97
C PHE A 393 3.73 -16.68 -11.06
N ALA A 394 4.55 -15.70 -11.48
CA ALA A 394 4.77 -14.50 -10.68
C ALA A 394 4.88 -13.26 -11.58
N VAL A 395 4.17 -12.18 -11.22
CA VAL A 395 4.09 -10.96 -12.05
C VAL A 395 4.17 -9.69 -11.22
N GLY A 396 4.71 -8.64 -11.82
CA GLY A 396 4.80 -7.32 -11.25
C GLY A 396 5.87 -7.18 -10.17
N ASP A 397 5.71 -6.18 -9.32
CA ASP A 397 6.76 -5.72 -8.41
C ASP A 397 7.19 -6.74 -7.34
N CYS A 398 6.42 -7.80 -7.11
CA CYS A 398 6.85 -8.91 -6.23
C CYS A 398 8.01 -9.74 -6.82
N THR A 399 8.26 -9.63 -8.11
CA THR A 399 9.37 -10.31 -8.80
C THR A 399 10.60 -9.41 -9.00
N GLY A 400 10.44 -8.12 -8.83
CA GLY A 400 11.41 -7.05 -9.05
C GLY A 400 10.69 -5.82 -9.59
N LEU A 401 11.15 -4.64 -9.17
CA LEU A 401 10.44 -3.38 -9.39
C LEU A 401 10.38 -2.98 -10.86
N GLY A 402 9.22 -3.09 -11.48
CA GLY A 402 8.96 -2.72 -12.88
C GLY A 402 7.86 -1.68 -13.04
N GLY A 403 7.04 -1.50 -11.99
CA GLY A 403 5.89 -0.59 -11.96
C GLY A 403 4.65 -1.14 -12.67
N ALA A 404 3.55 -0.43 -12.55
CA ALA A 404 2.23 -0.91 -12.98
C ALA A 404 2.11 -1.21 -14.49
N PRO A 405 2.69 -0.44 -15.43
CA PRO A 405 2.62 -0.78 -16.84
C PRO A 405 3.30 -2.12 -17.17
N ALA A 406 4.49 -2.36 -16.63
CA ALA A 406 5.18 -3.64 -16.77
C ALA A 406 4.39 -4.79 -16.14
N ALA A 407 3.87 -4.58 -14.93
CA ALA A 407 3.04 -5.55 -14.24
C ALA A 407 1.80 -5.95 -15.05
N SER A 408 1.13 -5.01 -15.74
CA SER A 408 -0.03 -5.31 -16.58
C SER A 408 0.34 -6.19 -17.78
N ILE A 409 1.47 -5.92 -18.44
CA ILE A 409 1.96 -6.73 -19.58
C ILE A 409 2.32 -8.13 -19.09
N GLU A 410 3.10 -8.23 -18.01
CA GLU A 410 3.46 -9.51 -17.39
C GLU A 410 2.23 -10.31 -16.97
N GLY A 411 1.24 -9.61 -16.40
CA GLY A 411 -0.05 -10.21 -16.01
C GLY A 411 -0.78 -10.82 -17.20
N THR A 412 -0.83 -10.10 -18.33
CA THR A 412 -1.46 -10.61 -19.56
C THR A 412 -0.76 -11.87 -20.07
N ILE A 413 0.57 -11.89 -20.07
CA ILE A 413 1.36 -13.06 -20.48
C ILE A 413 1.11 -14.25 -19.54
N ALA A 414 1.26 -14.04 -18.24
CA ALA A 414 1.07 -15.07 -17.24
C ALA A 414 -0.36 -15.63 -17.22
N GLY A 415 -1.36 -14.76 -17.39
CA GLY A 415 -2.77 -15.19 -17.41
C GLY A 415 -3.08 -16.11 -18.56
N ALA A 416 -2.57 -15.80 -19.75
CA ALA A 416 -2.71 -16.67 -20.92
C ALA A 416 -1.97 -18.01 -20.76
N ALA A 417 -0.73 -17.98 -20.23
CA ALA A 417 0.09 -19.18 -20.02
C ALA A 417 -0.45 -20.08 -18.91
N ALA A 418 -0.92 -19.51 -17.79
CA ALA A 418 -1.47 -20.26 -16.67
C ALA A 418 -2.80 -20.96 -16.97
N ALA A 419 -3.51 -20.52 -18.03
CA ALA A 419 -4.78 -21.07 -18.47
C ALA A 419 -4.65 -22.10 -19.60
N ALA A 420 -3.44 -22.26 -20.16
CA ALA A 420 -3.15 -23.21 -21.24
C ALA A 420 -2.94 -24.63 -20.69
#